data_f740f658a75f00a5b310fe05ceab219b
#
_entry.id   f740f658a75f00a5b310fe05ceab219b
#
_cell.length_a   1.000
_cell.length_b   1.000
_cell.length_c   1.000
_cell.angle_alpha   90.00
_cell.angle_beta   90.00
_cell.angle_gamma   90.00
#
_symmetry.space_group_name_H-M   'P 1'
#
loop_
_entity.id
_entity.type
_entity.pdbx_description
1 polymer ?
#
loop_
_entity_poly.entity_id
_entity_poly.type
_entity_poly.pdbx_seq_one_letter_code
_entity_poly.pdbx_strand_id
1 'polypeptide(L)'
;EIMPSLVGSEMCIRDRGYAGTRNILGISTTVQCVTGVLNVAVKKMKEELLPKYPNVDDIVPINHAYGCGVAINAPEAKVPIRALRNLAKHPNFGGQLMVVGLGCEKFTVPMLLDEADITPENVIILQEQEGFDAMIDALMKMADKKLAILNERKRETLPLSKLCIGMQCGGSDAFSGVTANPSAGYAADMLVKGGATVMFSEVTEVRDGLSLIHI
;
A
#
# COMPACT_ATOMS: atom_id res chain seq x y z
N GLU A 1 28.20 6.22 16.65
CA GLU A 1 27.80 4.99 15.93
C GLU A 1 26.32 4.74 16.21
N ILE A 2 25.46 5.07 15.24
CA ILE A 2 24.04 4.73 15.29
C ILE A 2 23.97 3.24 15.04
N MET A 3 23.48 2.52 16.02
CA MET A 3 23.54 1.07 16.08
C MET A 3 22.95 0.40 14.82
N PRO A 4 23.72 -0.46 14.13
CA PRO A 4 23.24 -1.28 13.02
C PRO A 4 22.05 -2.16 13.39
N SER A 5 21.81 -2.39 14.67
CA SER A 5 20.76 -3.28 15.17
C SER A 5 19.32 -2.79 14.98
N LEU A 6 19.09 -1.48 14.78
CA LEU A 6 17.75 -0.97 14.41
C LEU A 6 17.48 -1.11 12.91
N VAL A 7 18.52 -1.32 12.10
CA VAL A 7 18.45 -1.48 10.64
C VAL A 7 18.49 -2.96 10.25
N GLY A 8 18.79 -3.83 11.19
CA GLY A 8 18.77 -5.28 11.00
C GLY A 8 17.39 -5.93 10.94
N SER A 9 16.33 -5.13 10.84
CA SER A 9 15.04 -5.67 10.44
C SER A 9 15.15 -6.05 8.97
N GLU A 10 15.13 -7.32 8.72
CA GLU A 10 15.11 -7.93 7.42
C GLU A 10 14.04 -7.27 6.55
N MET A 11 14.45 -6.50 5.55
CA MET A 11 13.57 -5.86 4.59
C MET A 11 13.49 -6.69 3.32
N CYS A 12 12.30 -6.74 2.70
CA CYS A 12 12.13 -7.43 1.42
C CYS A 12 12.60 -6.54 0.27
N ILE A 13 13.52 -7.03 -0.56
CA ILE A 13 13.91 -6.36 -1.81
C ILE A 13 12.89 -6.69 -2.91
N ARG A 14 12.54 -5.69 -3.71
CA ARG A 14 11.74 -5.87 -4.94
C ARG A 14 12.62 -5.96 -6.17
N ASP A 15 12.04 -6.51 -7.24
CA ASP A 15 12.68 -6.67 -8.57
C ASP A 15 13.15 -5.34 -9.18
N ARG A 16 12.67 -4.19 -8.69
CA ARG A 16 13.05 -2.84 -9.16
C ARG A 16 14.01 -2.10 -8.22
N GLY A 17 14.62 -2.78 -7.26
CA GLY A 17 15.58 -2.18 -6.32
C GLY A 17 14.97 -1.36 -5.18
N TYR A 18 13.63 -1.36 -5.01
CA TYR A 18 12.97 -0.79 -3.85
C TYR A 18 12.88 -1.79 -2.72
N ALA A 19 12.91 -1.29 -1.48
CA ALA A 19 12.76 -2.09 -0.27
C ALA A 19 11.36 -1.95 0.31
N GLY A 20 10.78 -3.07 0.74
CA GLY A 20 9.57 -3.11 1.53
C GLY A 20 9.90 -3.47 2.97
N THR A 21 9.23 -2.85 3.94
CA THR A 21 9.39 -3.14 5.37
C THR A 21 8.43 -4.23 5.86
N ARG A 22 7.43 -4.57 5.05
CA ARG A 22 6.45 -5.63 5.30
C ARG A 22 6.24 -6.48 4.06
N ASN A 23 5.81 -7.71 4.26
CA ASN A 23 5.44 -8.64 3.20
C ASN A 23 3.91 -8.83 3.21
N ILE A 24 3.21 -8.07 2.41
CA ILE A 24 1.73 -7.95 2.46
C ILE A 24 1.13 -8.32 1.11
N LEU A 25 0.01 -9.04 1.12
CA LEU A 25 -0.85 -9.11 -0.06
C LEU A 25 -1.73 -7.85 -0.11
N GLY A 26 -1.38 -6.92 -1.01
CA GLY A 26 -2.18 -5.73 -1.30
C GLY A 26 -3.23 -6.03 -2.37
N ILE A 27 -4.49 -5.72 -2.09
CA ILE A 27 -5.61 -5.88 -3.03
C ILE A 27 -6.09 -4.50 -3.43
N SER A 28 -5.79 -4.09 -4.66
CA SER A 28 -6.23 -2.82 -5.22
C SER A 28 -7.65 -2.92 -5.77
N THR A 29 -8.38 -1.81 -5.73
CA THR A 29 -9.74 -1.74 -6.29
C THR A 29 -9.83 -0.64 -7.36
N THR A 30 -10.77 -0.78 -8.27
CA THR A 30 -11.08 0.27 -9.26
C THR A 30 -12.26 1.14 -8.83
N VAL A 31 -13.06 0.69 -7.86
CA VAL A 31 -14.26 1.40 -7.43
C VAL A 31 -14.67 1.04 -6.00
N GLN A 32 -15.24 2.01 -5.29
CA GLN A 32 -15.76 1.81 -3.93
C GLN A 32 -16.84 0.71 -3.85
N CYS A 33 -17.62 0.48 -4.90
CA CYS A 33 -18.74 -0.46 -4.89
C CYS A 33 -18.33 -1.91 -4.59
N VAL A 34 -17.06 -2.29 -4.85
CA VAL A 34 -16.56 -3.64 -4.55
C VAL A 34 -16.19 -3.84 -3.07
N THR A 35 -16.11 -2.77 -2.29
CA THR A 35 -15.60 -2.78 -0.91
C THR A 35 -16.33 -3.77 -0.01
N GLY A 36 -17.67 -3.86 -0.13
CA GLY A 36 -18.46 -4.77 0.70
C GLY A 36 -18.10 -6.24 0.47
N VAL A 37 -18.07 -6.66 -0.79
CA VAL A 37 -17.70 -8.04 -1.17
C VAL A 37 -16.24 -8.31 -0.80
N LEU A 38 -15.36 -7.37 -1.11
CA LEU A 38 -13.92 -7.49 -0.82
C LEU A 38 -13.64 -7.62 0.67
N ASN A 39 -14.31 -6.85 1.53
CA ASN A 39 -14.11 -6.95 2.98
C ASN A 39 -14.52 -8.33 3.53
N VAL A 40 -15.60 -8.92 3.02
CA VAL A 40 -16.00 -10.30 3.38
C VAL A 40 -14.92 -11.29 2.94
N ALA A 41 -14.45 -11.17 1.69
CA ALA A 41 -13.39 -12.02 1.16
C ALA A 41 -12.08 -11.87 1.97
N VAL A 42 -11.65 -10.65 2.26
CA VAL A 42 -10.42 -10.40 3.03
C VAL A 42 -10.51 -10.96 4.44
N LYS A 43 -11.67 -10.84 5.10
CA LYS A 43 -11.87 -11.48 6.40
C LYS A 43 -11.67 -13.01 6.30
N LYS A 44 -12.30 -13.64 5.32
CA LYS A 44 -12.17 -15.08 5.08
C LYS A 44 -10.72 -15.46 4.72
N MET A 45 -10.04 -14.67 3.89
CA MET A 45 -8.61 -14.87 3.56
C MET A 45 -7.72 -14.84 4.80
N LYS A 46 -7.96 -13.88 5.71
CA LYS A 46 -7.19 -13.76 6.97
C LYS A 46 -7.43 -14.94 7.91
N GLU A 47 -8.65 -15.46 7.95
CA GLU A 47 -9.00 -16.59 8.80
C GLU A 47 -8.53 -17.94 8.23
N GLU A 48 -8.65 -18.15 6.92
CA GLU A 48 -8.47 -19.48 6.29
C GLU A 48 -7.16 -19.65 5.51
N LEU A 49 -6.62 -18.56 4.93
CA LEU A 49 -5.43 -18.62 4.08
C LEU A 49 -4.18 -18.10 4.80
N LEU A 50 -4.24 -16.91 5.42
CA LEU A 50 -3.07 -16.27 6.01
C LEU A 50 -2.30 -17.17 6.99
N PRO A 51 -2.94 -18.01 7.85
CA PRO A 51 -2.22 -18.91 8.74
C PRO A 51 -1.38 -19.98 8.03
N LYS A 52 -1.65 -20.26 6.75
CA LYS A 52 -0.87 -21.22 5.94
C LYS A 52 0.44 -20.61 5.42
N TYR A 53 0.58 -19.28 5.48
CA TYR A 53 1.66 -18.52 4.87
C TYR A 53 2.41 -17.66 5.90
N PRO A 54 3.24 -18.28 6.77
CA PRO A 54 3.84 -17.62 7.94
C PRO A 54 4.81 -16.48 7.61
N ASN A 55 5.33 -16.41 6.37
CA ASN A 55 6.20 -15.31 5.95
C ASN A 55 5.42 -14.10 5.40
N VAL A 56 4.09 -14.16 5.35
CA VAL A 56 3.24 -13.05 4.94
C VAL A 56 2.66 -12.37 6.17
N ASP A 57 2.88 -11.07 6.29
CA ASP A 57 2.51 -10.30 7.48
C ASP A 57 1.01 -9.98 7.54
N ASP A 58 0.36 -9.73 6.41
CA ASP A 58 -1.06 -9.35 6.38
C ASP A 58 -1.65 -9.37 4.96
N ILE A 59 -2.98 -9.24 4.87
CA ILE A 59 -3.75 -9.03 3.65
C ILE A 59 -4.50 -7.71 3.79
N VAL A 60 -4.27 -6.76 2.89
CA VAL A 60 -4.78 -5.38 3.02
C VAL A 60 -5.54 -4.96 1.76
N PRO A 61 -6.84 -4.66 1.87
CA PRO A 61 -7.59 -4.06 0.78
C PRO A 61 -7.27 -2.56 0.68
N ILE A 62 -7.00 -2.07 -0.53
CA ILE A 62 -6.84 -0.65 -0.82
C ILE A 62 -8.20 -0.10 -1.22
N ASN A 63 -8.97 0.29 -0.22
CA ASN A 63 -10.28 0.90 -0.42
C ASN A 63 -10.14 2.41 -0.66
N HIS A 64 -10.95 2.94 -1.59
CA HIS A 64 -10.97 4.37 -1.91
C HIS A 64 -12.37 4.78 -2.40
N ALA A 65 -12.66 6.07 -2.36
CA ALA A 65 -13.95 6.62 -2.77
C ALA A 65 -14.02 7.02 -4.26
N TYR A 66 -13.01 6.68 -5.05
CA TYR A 66 -12.91 6.97 -6.48
C TYR A 66 -13.57 5.87 -7.32
N GLY A 67 -13.72 6.13 -8.61
CA GLY A 67 -14.06 5.12 -9.62
C GLY A 67 -15.47 5.23 -10.19
N CYS A 68 -16.45 5.68 -9.42
CA CYS A 68 -17.83 5.90 -9.87
C CYS A 68 -18.34 7.27 -9.41
N GLY A 69 -19.15 7.92 -10.23
CA GLY A 69 -19.74 9.21 -9.88
C GLY A 69 -18.79 10.40 -9.87
N VAL A 70 -17.53 10.23 -10.20
CA VAL A 70 -16.50 11.29 -10.25
C VAL A 70 -16.21 11.72 -11.68
N ALA A 71 -15.75 12.96 -11.86
CA ALA A 71 -15.31 13.50 -13.15
C ALA A 71 -13.91 12.94 -13.48
N ILE A 72 -13.83 11.69 -13.93
CA ILE A 72 -12.59 10.96 -14.15
C ILE A 72 -11.66 11.63 -15.18
N ASN A 73 -12.20 12.44 -16.07
CA ASN A 73 -11.45 13.18 -17.10
C ASN A 73 -11.10 14.61 -16.67
N ALA A 74 -11.47 15.03 -15.45
CA ALA A 74 -11.08 16.35 -14.95
C ALA A 74 -9.56 16.42 -14.74
N PRO A 75 -8.94 17.60 -14.92
CA PRO A 75 -7.49 17.75 -14.70
C PRO A 75 -7.03 17.27 -13.31
N GLU A 76 -7.84 17.50 -12.29
CA GLU A 76 -7.57 17.14 -10.89
C GLU A 76 -7.62 15.63 -10.66
N ALA A 77 -8.32 14.86 -11.50
CA ALA A 77 -8.40 13.41 -11.41
C ALA A 77 -7.04 12.72 -11.60
N LYS A 78 -6.07 13.38 -12.24
CA LYS A 78 -4.72 12.84 -12.46
C LYS A 78 -4.01 12.51 -11.15
N VAL A 79 -4.22 13.28 -10.09
CA VAL A 79 -3.53 13.10 -8.80
C VAL A 79 -3.99 11.82 -8.11
N PRO A 80 -5.28 11.60 -7.81
CA PRO A 80 -5.74 10.36 -7.19
C PRO A 80 -5.52 9.13 -8.08
N ILE A 81 -5.66 9.23 -9.41
CA ILE A 81 -5.35 8.11 -10.31
C ILE A 81 -3.88 7.72 -10.18
N ARG A 82 -2.96 8.68 -10.22
CA ARG A 82 -1.53 8.42 -10.05
C ARG A 82 -1.22 7.83 -8.67
N ALA A 83 -1.87 8.34 -7.63
CA ALA A 83 -1.70 7.81 -6.27
C ALA A 83 -2.12 6.33 -6.19
N LEU A 84 -3.29 5.97 -6.73
CA LEU A 84 -3.78 4.59 -6.74
C LEU A 84 -2.88 3.66 -7.58
N ARG A 85 -2.40 4.13 -8.74
CA ARG A 85 -1.41 3.37 -9.55
C ARG A 85 -0.11 3.10 -8.78
N ASN A 86 0.39 4.10 -8.06
CA ASN A 86 1.61 3.95 -7.26
C ASN A 86 1.39 3.04 -6.05
N LEU A 87 0.22 3.13 -5.39
CA LEU A 87 -0.16 2.26 -4.29
C LEU A 87 -0.25 0.79 -4.73
N ALA A 88 -0.84 0.52 -5.90
CA ALA A 88 -0.93 -0.84 -6.43
C ALA A 88 0.47 -1.49 -6.62
N LYS A 89 1.50 -0.67 -6.82
CA LYS A 89 2.90 -1.09 -6.98
C LYS A 89 3.77 -0.86 -5.75
N HIS A 90 3.15 -0.74 -4.57
CA HIS A 90 3.89 -0.46 -3.33
C HIS A 90 4.90 -1.57 -2.99
N PRO A 91 6.13 -1.24 -2.52
CA PRO A 91 7.17 -2.22 -2.19
C PRO A 91 6.75 -3.35 -1.26
N ASN A 92 5.87 -3.08 -0.31
CA ASN A 92 5.38 -4.09 0.62
C ASN A 92 4.53 -5.20 -0.04
N PHE A 93 4.05 -4.99 -1.26
CA PHE A 93 3.24 -5.98 -1.98
C PHE A 93 4.08 -6.99 -2.79
N GLY A 94 5.38 -6.88 -2.73
CA GLY A 94 6.28 -7.86 -3.29
C GLY A 94 6.14 -8.10 -4.80
N GLY A 95 5.65 -7.12 -5.55
CA GLY A 95 5.38 -7.26 -6.98
C GLY A 95 4.12 -8.07 -7.30
N GLN A 96 3.42 -8.59 -6.29
CA GLN A 96 2.17 -9.32 -6.51
C GLN A 96 1.02 -8.34 -6.68
N LEU A 97 0.52 -8.24 -7.91
CA LEU A 97 -0.64 -7.44 -8.23
C LEU A 97 -1.91 -8.28 -8.02
N MET A 98 -2.88 -7.73 -7.28
CA MET A 98 -4.23 -8.25 -7.20
C MET A 98 -5.18 -7.07 -7.30
N VAL A 99 -5.98 -7.04 -8.35
CA VAL A 99 -6.92 -5.95 -8.65
C VAL A 99 -8.33 -6.48 -8.76
N VAL A 100 -9.25 -5.82 -8.09
CA VAL A 100 -10.67 -6.15 -8.10
C VAL A 100 -11.44 -4.99 -8.71
N GLY A 101 -12.05 -5.24 -9.86
CA GLY A 101 -12.98 -4.33 -10.54
C GLY A 101 -14.42 -4.78 -10.38
N LEU A 102 -15.35 -3.88 -10.62
CA LEU A 102 -16.78 -4.20 -10.66
C LEU A 102 -17.23 -4.61 -12.07
N GLY A 103 -16.90 -3.80 -13.07
CA GLY A 103 -17.27 -3.99 -14.49
C GLY A 103 -18.06 -2.84 -15.11
N CYS A 104 -18.55 -1.88 -14.31
CA CYS A 104 -19.30 -0.71 -14.81
C CYS A 104 -18.71 0.63 -14.35
N GLU A 105 -17.55 0.62 -13.73
CA GLU A 105 -16.87 1.80 -13.22
C GLU A 105 -16.22 2.63 -14.33
N LYS A 106 -16.06 3.94 -14.05
CA LYS A 106 -15.35 4.86 -14.94
C LYS A 106 -13.83 4.78 -14.78
N PHE A 107 -13.34 4.49 -13.60
CA PHE A 107 -11.93 4.23 -13.34
C PHE A 107 -11.63 2.77 -13.63
N THR A 108 -11.32 2.49 -14.88
CA THR A 108 -11.12 1.13 -15.38
C THR A 108 -9.73 0.56 -15.03
N VAL A 109 -9.59 -0.77 -15.13
CA VAL A 109 -8.32 -1.45 -14.87
C VAL A 109 -7.14 -0.89 -15.68
N PRO A 110 -7.27 -0.55 -16.99
CA PRO A 110 -6.20 0.08 -17.76
C PRO A 110 -5.77 1.47 -17.24
N MET A 111 -6.62 2.14 -16.46
CA MET A 111 -6.22 3.38 -15.79
C MET A 111 -5.41 3.13 -14.52
N LEU A 112 -5.52 1.94 -13.92
CA LEU A 112 -4.82 1.55 -12.70
C LEU A 112 -3.51 0.79 -12.98
N LEU A 113 -3.51 -0.13 -13.95
CA LEU A 113 -2.37 -0.97 -14.31
C LEU A 113 -1.79 -0.61 -15.69
N ASP A 114 -0.54 -0.97 -15.90
CA ASP A 114 0.04 -0.98 -17.24
C ASP A 114 -0.50 -2.20 -18.03
N GLU A 115 -0.56 -2.10 -19.34
CA GLU A 115 -1.19 -3.12 -20.20
C GLU A 115 -0.58 -4.53 -19.99
N ALA A 116 0.71 -4.62 -19.81
CA ALA A 116 1.41 -5.89 -19.54
C ALA A 116 1.03 -6.56 -18.22
N ASP A 117 0.51 -5.79 -17.26
CA ASP A 117 0.10 -6.28 -15.93
C ASP A 117 -1.38 -6.72 -15.91
N ILE A 118 -2.14 -6.46 -16.97
CA ILE A 118 -3.57 -6.80 -17.08
C ILE A 118 -3.70 -8.23 -17.56
N THR A 119 -3.72 -9.16 -16.61
CA THR A 119 -3.84 -10.60 -16.88
C THR A 119 -4.90 -11.22 -15.98
N PRO A 120 -5.46 -12.38 -16.36
CA PRO A 120 -6.41 -13.11 -15.51
C PRO A 120 -5.84 -13.51 -14.13
N GLU A 121 -4.51 -13.58 -14.01
CA GLU A 121 -3.83 -13.85 -12.74
C GLU A 121 -3.77 -12.63 -11.83
N ASN A 122 -3.97 -11.42 -12.36
CA ASN A 122 -3.86 -10.17 -11.62
C ASN A 122 -5.19 -9.45 -11.41
N VAL A 123 -6.20 -9.73 -12.23
CA VAL A 123 -7.45 -8.96 -12.28
C VAL A 123 -8.66 -9.87 -12.15
N ILE A 124 -9.61 -9.48 -11.30
CA ILE A 124 -10.94 -10.09 -11.19
C ILE A 124 -11.99 -8.99 -11.39
N ILE A 125 -12.93 -9.23 -12.29
CA ILE A 125 -14.12 -8.40 -12.46
C ILE A 125 -15.31 -9.11 -11.82
N LEU A 126 -15.92 -8.46 -10.82
CA LEU A 126 -16.96 -9.10 -10.01
C LEU A 126 -18.23 -9.40 -10.81
N GLN A 127 -18.63 -8.52 -11.73
CA GLN A 127 -19.83 -8.73 -12.55
C GLN A 127 -19.69 -9.87 -13.57
N GLU A 128 -18.49 -10.37 -13.80
CA GLU A 128 -18.24 -11.55 -14.64
C GLU A 128 -18.41 -12.86 -13.88
N GLN A 129 -18.61 -12.80 -12.56
CA GLN A 129 -18.78 -13.99 -11.73
C GLN A 129 -20.28 -14.34 -11.56
N GLU A 130 -20.57 -15.65 -11.47
CA GLU A 130 -21.93 -16.17 -11.34
C GLU A 130 -22.44 -16.14 -9.89
N GLY A 131 -22.66 -14.95 -9.35
CA GLY A 131 -23.20 -14.73 -8.01
C GLY A 131 -22.15 -14.56 -6.92
N PHE A 132 -22.63 -14.30 -5.70
CA PHE A 132 -21.79 -13.91 -4.57
C PHE A 132 -20.75 -14.95 -4.18
N ASP A 133 -21.16 -16.22 -4.10
CA ASP A 133 -20.25 -17.30 -3.69
C ASP A 133 -19.12 -17.49 -4.72
N ALA A 134 -19.44 -17.40 -6.02
CA ALA A 134 -18.45 -17.47 -7.09
C ALA A 134 -17.47 -16.29 -7.03
N MET A 135 -17.94 -15.08 -6.68
CA MET A 135 -17.07 -13.92 -6.44
C MET A 135 -16.07 -14.20 -5.31
N ILE A 136 -16.55 -14.69 -4.17
CA ILE A 136 -15.71 -15.03 -3.03
C ILE A 136 -14.69 -16.12 -3.39
N ASP A 137 -15.13 -17.18 -4.06
CA ASP A 137 -14.26 -18.29 -4.45
C ASP A 137 -13.16 -17.84 -5.44
N ALA A 138 -13.50 -16.99 -6.40
CA ALA A 138 -12.53 -16.44 -7.34
C ALA A 138 -11.47 -15.59 -6.61
N LEU A 139 -11.92 -14.73 -5.69
CA LEU A 139 -11.04 -13.91 -4.87
C LEU A 139 -10.13 -14.76 -3.98
N MET A 140 -10.67 -15.79 -3.32
CA MET A 140 -9.91 -16.72 -2.49
C MET A 140 -8.85 -17.49 -3.29
N LYS A 141 -9.21 -18.02 -4.46
CA LYS A 141 -8.28 -18.75 -5.35
C LYS A 141 -7.13 -17.88 -5.84
N MET A 142 -7.41 -16.64 -6.23
CA MET A 142 -6.36 -15.70 -6.65
C MET A 142 -5.45 -15.33 -5.48
N ALA A 143 -6.02 -15.01 -4.31
CA ALA A 143 -5.25 -14.69 -3.11
C ALA A 143 -4.34 -15.85 -2.69
N ASP A 144 -4.82 -17.09 -2.70
CA ASP A 144 -4.05 -18.28 -2.33
C ASP A 144 -2.78 -18.43 -3.18
N LYS A 145 -2.91 -18.27 -4.51
CA LYS A 145 -1.76 -18.27 -5.43
C LYS A 145 -0.75 -17.15 -5.14
N LYS A 146 -1.23 -15.93 -4.87
CA LYS A 146 -0.38 -14.79 -4.58
C LYS A 146 0.33 -14.94 -3.23
N LEU A 147 -0.37 -15.44 -2.23
CA LEU A 147 0.17 -15.71 -0.90
C LEU A 147 1.27 -16.77 -0.95
N ALA A 148 1.11 -17.83 -1.73
CA ALA A 148 2.14 -18.85 -1.93
C ALA A 148 3.45 -18.22 -2.46
N ILE A 149 3.37 -17.35 -3.46
CA ILE A 149 4.54 -16.65 -4.01
C ILE A 149 5.16 -15.71 -2.99
N LEU A 150 4.33 -14.93 -2.26
CA LEU A 150 4.82 -14.03 -1.21
C LEU A 150 5.48 -14.79 -0.07
N ASN A 151 5.00 -15.98 0.26
CA ASN A 151 5.54 -16.79 1.36
C ASN A 151 6.95 -17.34 1.09
N GLU A 152 7.36 -17.44 -0.16
CA GLU A 152 8.73 -17.85 -0.54
C GLU A 152 9.77 -16.73 -0.34
N ARG A 153 9.31 -15.50 -0.12
CA ARG A 153 10.21 -14.35 0.03
C ARG A 153 10.91 -14.39 1.36
N LYS A 154 12.19 -14.07 1.33
CA LYS A 154 13.04 -13.96 2.52
C LYS A 154 13.32 -12.50 2.80
N ARG A 155 13.41 -12.16 4.07
CA ARG A 155 13.85 -10.85 4.53
C ARG A 155 15.36 -10.76 4.42
N GLU A 156 15.86 -9.57 4.10
CA GLU A 156 17.27 -9.28 3.91
C GLU A 156 17.67 -8.04 4.70
N THR A 157 18.92 -7.99 5.14
CA THR A 157 19.51 -6.80 5.75
C THR A 157 19.86 -5.79 4.67
N LEU A 158 19.28 -4.61 4.74
CA LEU A 158 19.50 -3.53 3.77
C LEU A 158 20.08 -2.28 4.45
N PRO A 159 20.82 -1.46 3.70
CA PRO A 159 21.29 -0.17 4.22
C PRO A 159 20.11 0.76 4.50
N LEU A 160 20.25 1.62 5.53
CA LEU A 160 19.22 2.56 5.95
C LEU A 160 18.78 3.52 4.82
N SER A 161 19.66 3.78 3.84
CA SER A 161 19.35 4.60 2.66
C SER A 161 18.21 4.03 1.76
N LYS A 162 17.81 2.78 1.98
CA LYS A 162 16.65 2.19 1.30
C LYS A 162 15.34 2.41 2.05
N LEU A 163 15.40 2.87 3.29
CA LEU A 163 14.21 3.14 4.11
C LEU A 163 13.59 4.50 3.73
N CYS A 164 12.29 4.48 3.49
CA CYS A 164 11.48 5.67 3.29
C CYS A 164 10.33 5.66 4.31
N ILE A 165 10.23 6.70 5.13
CA ILE A 165 9.21 6.83 6.17
C ILE A 165 8.32 8.02 5.84
N GLY A 166 7.01 7.80 5.85
CA GLY A 166 6.01 8.85 5.82
C GLY A 166 5.56 9.19 7.24
N MET A 167 5.56 10.47 7.58
CA MET A 167 5.06 10.99 8.85
C MET A 167 3.75 11.72 8.64
N GLN A 168 2.80 11.49 9.53
CA GLN A 168 1.50 12.14 9.54
C GLN A 168 1.02 12.33 10.97
N CYS A 169 0.40 13.48 11.26
CA CYS A 169 -0.21 13.73 12.55
C CYS A 169 -1.53 12.95 12.68
N GLY A 170 -1.73 12.28 13.80
CA GLY A 170 -2.93 11.46 14.05
C GLY A 170 -4.04 12.22 14.78
N GLY A 171 -3.76 13.36 15.41
CA GLY A 171 -4.73 14.16 16.14
C GLY A 171 -4.16 15.52 16.50
N SER A 172 -4.99 16.54 16.37
CA SER A 172 -4.61 17.92 16.68
C SER A 172 -4.86 18.22 18.15
N ASP A 173 -3.96 17.81 19.03
CA ASP A 173 -3.98 18.19 20.43
C ASP A 173 -2.66 18.91 20.84
N ALA A 174 -2.76 19.82 21.80
CA ALA A 174 -1.61 20.60 22.26
C ALA A 174 -0.53 19.71 22.92
N PHE A 175 -0.89 18.56 23.45
CA PHE A 175 0.03 17.64 24.12
C PHE A 175 0.95 16.93 23.12
N SER A 176 0.47 16.61 21.94
CA SER A 176 1.31 16.03 20.87
C SER A 176 2.44 16.96 20.45
N GLY A 177 2.20 18.28 20.50
CA GLY A 177 3.22 19.32 20.19
C GLY A 177 4.40 19.35 21.16
N VAL A 178 4.21 18.90 22.40
CA VAL A 178 5.28 18.88 23.42
C VAL A 178 5.82 17.47 23.71
N THR A 179 5.19 16.42 23.20
CA THR A 179 5.58 15.02 23.42
C THR A 179 5.88 14.27 22.14
N ALA A 180 4.85 13.83 21.43
CA ALA A 180 4.98 12.95 20.27
C ALA A 180 5.71 13.61 19.10
N ASN A 181 5.37 14.88 18.77
CA ASN A 181 5.96 15.55 17.61
C ASN A 181 7.47 15.82 17.77
N PRO A 182 7.97 16.35 18.91
CA PRO A 182 9.40 16.46 19.13
C PRO A 182 10.14 15.14 19.11
N SER A 183 9.55 14.07 19.69
CA SER A 183 10.15 12.74 19.69
C SER A 183 10.22 12.15 18.27
N ALA A 184 9.15 12.30 17.49
CA ALA A 184 9.11 11.87 16.10
C ALA A 184 10.10 12.69 15.24
N GLY A 185 10.19 14.00 15.46
CA GLY A 185 11.17 14.87 14.80
C GLY A 185 12.61 14.47 15.08
N TYR A 186 12.94 14.19 16.34
CA TYR A 186 14.26 13.71 16.71
C TYR A 186 14.60 12.36 16.07
N ALA A 187 13.64 11.43 16.04
CA ALA A 187 13.82 10.15 15.35
C ALA A 187 14.02 10.33 13.84
N ALA A 188 13.27 11.27 13.23
CA ALA A 188 13.43 11.64 11.82
C ALA A 188 14.84 12.16 11.52
N ASP A 189 15.36 13.07 12.37
CA ASP A 189 16.73 13.58 12.23
C ASP A 189 17.78 12.48 12.29
N MET A 190 17.63 11.53 13.19
CA MET A 190 18.53 10.38 13.29
C MET A 190 18.49 9.51 12.05
N LEU A 191 17.29 9.25 11.52
CA LEU A 191 17.09 8.45 10.31
C LEU A 191 17.70 9.12 9.08
N VAL A 192 17.48 10.42 8.91
CA VAL A 192 18.05 11.21 7.80
C VAL A 192 19.59 11.27 7.91
N LYS A 193 20.14 11.48 9.10
CA LYS A 193 21.60 11.39 9.33
C LYS A 193 22.17 10.01 8.99
N GLY A 194 21.38 8.95 9.16
CA GLY A 194 21.73 7.60 8.75
C GLY A 194 21.53 7.31 7.24
N GLY A 195 21.03 8.28 6.48
CA GLY A 195 20.80 8.17 5.04
C GLY A 195 19.38 7.79 4.61
N ALA A 196 18.43 7.60 5.53
CA ALA A 196 17.03 7.32 5.20
C ALA A 196 16.33 8.55 4.61
N THR A 197 15.22 8.32 3.92
CA THR A 197 14.31 9.38 3.47
C THR A 197 13.14 9.49 4.43
N VAL A 198 12.86 10.69 4.92
CA VAL A 198 11.68 10.99 5.72
C VAL A 198 10.81 12.00 4.97
N MET A 199 9.54 11.71 4.85
CA MET A 199 8.53 12.58 4.22
C MET A 199 7.42 12.90 5.20
N PHE A 200 6.83 14.08 5.08
CA PHE A 200 5.63 14.46 5.80
C PHE A 200 4.61 15.06 4.84
N SER A 201 3.32 14.89 5.11
CA SER A 201 2.25 15.18 4.16
C SER A 201 1.39 16.39 4.52
N GLU A 202 1.37 16.81 5.76
CA GLU A 202 0.49 17.90 6.24
C GLU A 202 1.21 19.25 6.16
N VAL A 203 1.19 19.82 4.96
CA VAL A 203 1.95 21.06 4.64
C VAL A 203 1.49 22.27 5.44
N THR A 204 0.22 22.34 5.84
CA THR A 204 -0.32 23.46 6.63
C THR A 204 0.32 23.59 8.00
N GLU A 205 0.81 22.49 8.58
CA GLU A 205 1.45 22.48 9.90
C GLU A 205 2.88 23.04 9.88
N VAL A 206 3.53 23.06 8.71
CA VAL A 206 4.87 23.63 8.53
C VAL A 206 4.85 25.02 7.89
N ARG A 207 3.66 25.59 7.66
CA ARG A 207 3.50 26.88 6.98
C ARG A 207 4.36 27.98 7.61
N ASP A 208 4.37 28.07 8.91
CA ASP A 208 5.10 29.12 9.65
C ASP A 208 6.62 28.82 9.78
N GLY A 209 7.00 27.57 9.43
CA GLY A 209 8.40 27.11 9.38
C GLY A 209 8.99 27.05 7.96
N LEU A 210 8.24 27.45 6.92
CA LEU A 210 8.69 27.34 5.53
C LEU A 210 9.99 28.10 5.25
N SER A 211 10.24 29.19 5.97
CA SER A 211 11.50 29.94 5.87
C SER A 211 12.74 29.14 6.33
N LEU A 212 12.53 28.08 7.12
CA LEU A 212 13.60 27.20 7.61
C LEU A 212 13.92 26.06 6.63
N ILE A 213 13.06 25.84 5.63
CA ILE A 213 13.20 24.75 4.64
C ILE A 213 14.14 25.14 3.49
N HIS A 214 14.44 26.41 3.33
CA HIS A 214 15.31 26.96 2.30
C HIS A 214 16.77 27.14 2.75
N ILE A 215 17.22 26.32 3.65
CA ILE A 215 18.63 26.32 4.08
C ILE A 215 19.41 25.30 3.24
#